data_20fe7b83bc770f77c06bb887a1dc5839
#
_entry.id   20fe7b83bc770f77c06bb887a1dc5839
#
_cell.length_a   1.000
_cell.length_b   1.000
_cell.length_c   1.000
_cell.angle_alpha   90.00
_cell.angle_beta   90.00
_cell.angle_gamma   90.00
#
_symmetry.space_group_name_H-M   'P 1'
#
loop_
_entity.id
_entity.type
_entity.pdbx_description
1 polymer ?
#
loop_
_entity_poly.entity_id
_entity_poly.type
_entity_poly.pdbx_seq_one_letter_code
_entity_poly.pdbx_strand_id
1 'polypeptide(L)'
;MTRGMRNNNPLNIRHSASRWQGARVEQTDGSFVQFVSMAYGYRAAWKVLESYWKHFKRGRLPFTVGNIIHRWAPPSENHTDAYVRTVLKLTSLGGNEHLPRPFAGIAIDKLVHLLAAMTTMECGIPYTEVDVQAIWDGYALAFPGKLVQSPPVRPSEGSPIVQTPFRIDLPADVEDCRHLDEYWDWSPDAYRP
;
A
#
# COMPACT_ATOMS: atom_id res chain seq x y z
N MET A 1 -13.62 -1.65 12.92
CA MET A 1 -12.28 -2.02 12.39
C MET A 1 -12.49 -2.87 11.15
N THR A 2 -11.99 -2.44 10.00
CA THR A 2 -12.18 -3.11 8.71
C THR A 2 -11.45 -4.48 8.67
N ARG A 3 -11.78 -5.30 7.67
CA ARG A 3 -11.22 -6.67 7.53
C ARG A 3 -9.70 -6.65 7.41
N GLY A 4 -9.16 -5.78 6.54
CA GLY A 4 -7.71 -5.64 6.38
C GLY A 4 -6.99 -5.26 7.66
N MET A 5 -7.56 -4.35 8.43
CA MET A 5 -6.98 -3.92 9.72
C MET A 5 -7.02 -5.05 10.77
N ARG A 6 -8.10 -5.83 10.85
CA ARG A 6 -8.19 -7.01 11.76
C ARG A 6 -7.17 -8.08 11.42
N ASN A 7 -6.88 -8.24 10.14
CA ASN A 7 -5.94 -9.24 9.63
C ASN A 7 -4.48 -8.78 9.69
N ASN A 8 -4.19 -7.54 10.13
CA ASN A 8 -2.89 -6.90 9.95
C ASN A 8 -2.41 -6.95 8.48
N ASN A 9 -3.35 -6.84 7.55
CA ASN A 9 -3.16 -6.98 6.12
C ASN A 9 -3.78 -5.76 5.40
N PRO A 10 -3.15 -4.58 5.51
CA PRO A 10 -3.74 -3.30 5.11
C PRO A 10 -3.99 -3.19 3.61
N LEU A 11 -3.41 -4.06 2.81
CA LEU A 11 -3.59 -4.11 1.37
C LEU A 11 -4.30 -5.38 0.90
N ASN A 12 -5.04 -6.04 1.76
CA ASN A 12 -5.89 -7.18 1.42
C ASN A 12 -5.18 -8.27 0.58
N ILE A 13 -3.91 -8.60 0.92
CA ILE A 13 -3.14 -9.62 0.23
C ILE A 13 -3.83 -10.98 0.43
N ARG A 14 -4.15 -11.63 -0.69
CA ARG A 14 -4.86 -12.91 -0.72
C ARG A 14 -3.95 -14.10 -0.42
N HIS A 15 -4.56 -15.19 0.00
CA HIS A 15 -3.90 -16.49 0.03
C HIS A 15 -3.42 -16.89 -1.37
N SER A 16 -2.23 -17.45 -1.43
CA SER A 16 -1.60 -17.97 -2.65
C SER A 16 -0.62 -19.08 -2.28
N ALA A 17 0.06 -19.65 -3.24
CA ALA A 17 1.16 -20.58 -3.00
C ALA A 17 2.37 -19.92 -2.29
N SER A 18 2.42 -18.60 -2.21
CA SER A 18 3.50 -17.86 -1.55
C SER A 18 3.42 -18.04 -0.03
N ARG A 19 4.54 -18.43 0.58
CA ARG A 19 4.68 -18.45 2.03
C ARG A 19 5.15 -17.08 2.51
N TRP A 20 4.25 -16.33 3.11
CA TRP A 20 4.54 -14.99 3.61
C TRP A 20 5.22 -15.06 4.97
N GLN A 21 6.38 -14.43 5.10
CA GLN A 21 7.03 -14.25 6.42
C GLN A 21 6.12 -13.39 7.31
N GLY A 22 5.93 -13.81 8.56
CA GLY A 22 5.05 -13.14 9.52
C GLY A 22 3.57 -13.44 9.33
N ALA A 23 3.19 -14.35 8.42
CA ALA A 23 1.83 -14.89 8.42
C ALA A 23 1.58 -15.64 9.73
N ARG A 24 0.38 -15.50 10.30
CA ARG A 24 -0.04 -16.28 11.48
C ARG A 24 -0.05 -17.76 11.13
N VAL A 25 0.24 -18.60 12.10
CA VAL A 25 0.18 -20.05 11.95
C VAL A 25 -1.26 -20.48 11.65
N GLU A 26 -2.21 -19.95 12.42
CA GLU A 26 -3.64 -20.15 12.21
C GLU A 26 -4.19 -19.01 11.36
N GLN A 27 -4.84 -19.39 10.25
CA GLN A 27 -5.48 -18.49 9.30
C GLN A 27 -6.99 -18.73 9.36
N THR A 28 -7.72 -17.86 10.01
CA THR A 28 -9.18 -17.96 10.14
C THR A 28 -9.94 -17.21 9.05
N ASP A 29 -9.26 -16.36 8.29
CA ASP A 29 -9.82 -15.66 7.13
C ASP A 29 -9.57 -16.51 5.86
N GLY A 30 -10.62 -17.00 5.23
CA GLY A 30 -10.52 -17.89 4.07
C GLY A 30 -10.05 -17.22 2.78
N SER A 31 -9.98 -15.90 2.73
CA SER A 31 -9.63 -15.15 1.50
C SER A 31 -8.30 -14.38 1.62
N PHE A 32 -8.04 -13.80 2.79
CA PHE A 32 -6.92 -12.88 2.97
C PHE A 32 -5.96 -13.39 4.05
N VAL A 33 -4.67 -13.22 3.77
CA VAL A 33 -3.61 -13.60 4.71
C VAL A 33 -3.73 -12.78 6.00
N GLN A 34 -3.61 -13.45 7.13
CA GLN A 34 -3.54 -12.80 8.44
C GLN A 34 -2.09 -12.74 8.90
N PHE A 35 -1.60 -11.55 9.23
CA PHE A 35 -0.24 -11.34 9.70
C PHE A 35 -0.18 -11.14 11.22
N VAL A 36 0.99 -11.41 11.81
CA VAL A 36 1.22 -11.23 13.25
C VAL A 36 1.27 -9.75 13.65
N SER A 37 1.63 -8.86 12.70
CA SER A 37 1.59 -7.41 12.90
C SER A 37 1.38 -6.68 11.59
N MET A 38 1.01 -5.41 11.67
CA MET A 38 0.83 -4.51 10.52
C MET A 38 2.13 -4.37 9.70
N ALA A 39 3.28 -4.34 10.36
CA ALA A 39 4.59 -4.29 9.70
C ALA A 39 4.81 -5.49 8.76
N TYR A 40 4.38 -6.69 9.15
CA TYR A 40 4.48 -7.86 8.27
C TYR A 40 3.48 -7.82 7.12
N GLY A 41 2.31 -7.25 7.30
CA GLY A 41 1.38 -6.96 6.20
C GLY A 41 2.00 -6.01 5.17
N TYR A 42 2.61 -4.91 5.63
CA TYR A 42 3.33 -4.00 4.74
C TYR A 42 4.60 -4.63 4.15
N ARG A 43 5.31 -5.47 4.90
CA ARG A 43 6.43 -6.25 4.33
C ARG A 43 5.98 -7.04 3.09
N ALA A 44 4.83 -7.71 3.18
CA ALA A 44 4.29 -8.45 2.06
C ALA A 44 3.97 -7.51 0.87
N ALA A 45 3.35 -6.35 1.12
CA ALA A 45 3.09 -5.34 0.10
C ALA A 45 4.37 -4.85 -0.60
N TRP A 46 5.43 -4.58 0.16
CA TRP A 46 6.74 -4.21 -0.41
C TRP A 46 7.32 -5.30 -1.31
N LYS A 47 7.15 -6.57 -0.95
CA LYS A 47 7.60 -7.72 -1.78
C LYS A 47 6.74 -7.85 -3.05
N VAL A 48 5.46 -7.53 -2.99
CA VAL A 48 4.61 -7.45 -4.18
C VAL A 48 5.09 -6.33 -5.11
N LEU A 49 5.35 -5.13 -4.58
CA LEU A 49 5.90 -4.02 -5.39
C LEU A 49 7.26 -4.38 -6.02
N GLU A 50 8.13 -5.10 -5.31
CA GLU A 50 9.39 -5.62 -5.87
C GLU A 50 9.12 -6.55 -7.06
N SER A 51 8.15 -7.46 -6.92
CA SER A 51 7.74 -8.36 -8.00
C SER A 51 7.20 -7.59 -9.21
N TYR A 52 6.35 -6.58 -8.98
CA TYR A 52 5.82 -5.72 -10.03
C TYR A 52 6.92 -4.95 -10.76
N TRP A 53 7.86 -4.37 -10.01
CA TRP A 53 8.98 -3.68 -10.62
C TRP A 53 9.80 -4.61 -11.53
N LYS A 54 10.11 -5.84 -11.08
CA LYS A 54 10.82 -6.84 -11.87
C LYS A 54 10.05 -7.25 -13.13
N HIS A 55 8.73 -7.39 -13.00
CA HIS A 55 7.85 -7.73 -14.12
C HIS A 55 7.81 -6.59 -15.16
N PHE A 56 7.58 -5.36 -14.73
CA PHE A 56 7.53 -4.19 -15.61
C PHE A 56 8.86 -3.94 -16.30
N LYS A 57 9.97 -4.10 -15.59
CA LYS A 57 11.30 -3.99 -16.18
C LYS A 57 11.50 -5.00 -17.31
N ARG A 58 11.09 -6.25 -17.14
CA ARG A 58 11.15 -7.28 -18.19
C ARG A 58 10.25 -6.95 -19.37
N GLY A 59 9.03 -6.50 -19.10
CA GLY A 59 8.06 -6.09 -20.11
C GLY A 59 8.33 -4.72 -20.73
N ARG A 60 9.39 -4.01 -20.31
CA ARG A 60 9.71 -2.63 -20.75
C ARG A 60 8.59 -1.64 -20.48
N LEU A 61 7.82 -1.87 -19.43
CA LEU A 61 6.77 -0.97 -18.98
C LEU A 61 7.29 -0.05 -17.86
N PRO A 62 6.85 1.21 -17.81
CA PRO A 62 7.25 2.13 -16.76
C PRO A 62 6.64 1.74 -15.41
N PHE A 63 7.40 1.90 -14.34
CA PHE A 63 6.93 1.67 -12.98
C PHE A 63 6.28 2.96 -12.45
N THR A 64 5.00 3.15 -12.76
CA THR A 64 4.18 4.32 -12.43
C THR A 64 3.00 3.95 -11.55
N VAL A 65 2.37 4.93 -10.91
CA VAL A 65 1.14 4.73 -10.13
C VAL A 65 0.08 4.00 -10.95
N GLY A 66 -0.17 4.47 -12.18
CA GLY A 66 -1.17 3.87 -13.06
C GLY A 66 -0.91 2.38 -13.30
N ASN A 67 0.29 2.02 -13.76
CA ASN A 67 0.63 0.63 -14.07
C ASN A 67 0.61 -0.27 -12.82
N ILE A 68 1.03 0.25 -11.67
CA ILE A 68 0.97 -0.50 -10.40
C ILE A 68 -0.49 -0.81 -10.05
N ILE A 69 -1.37 0.20 -10.06
CA ILE A 69 -2.76 0.03 -9.67
C ILE A 69 -3.53 -0.81 -10.69
N HIS A 70 -3.31 -0.64 -11.99
CA HIS A 70 -3.92 -1.50 -13.02
C HIS A 70 -3.55 -2.98 -12.84
N ARG A 71 -2.35 -3.27 -12.32
CA ARG A 71 -1.97 -4.63 -11.98
C ARG A 71 -2.50 -5.09 -10.63
N TRP A 72 -2.63 -4.17 -9.66
CA TRP A 72 -3.17 -4.45 -8.33
C TRP A 72 -4.66 -4.72 -8.36
N ALA A 73 -5.40 -3.87 -9.02
CA ALA A 73 -6.85 -3.85 -9.13
C ALA A 73 -7.25 -3.74 -10.61
N PRO A 74 -7.29 -4.86 -11.36
CA PRO A 74 -7.55 -4.85 -12.81
C PRO A 74 -8.94 -4.28 -13.15
N PRO A 75 -9.08 -3.58 -14.31
CA PRO A 75 -10.36 -2.97 -14.71
C PRO A 75 -11.50 -3.96 -14.94
N SER A 76 -11.20 -5.23 -15.15
CA SER A 76 -12.19 -6.30 -15.26
C SER A 76 -12.99 -6.53 -13.98
N GLU A 77 -12.43 -6.13 -12.83
CA GLU A 77 -12.98 -6.40 -11.51
C GLU A 77 -13.16 -5.14 -10.66
N ASN A 78 -12.65 -3.97 -11.13
CA ASN A 78 -12.56 -2.77 -10.31
C ASN A 78 -12.78 -1.49 -11.11
N HIS A 79 -13.16 -0.42 -10.41
CA HIS A 79 -13.12 0.95 -10.93
C HIS A 79 -11.68 1.52 -10.91
N THR A 80 -10.76 0.85 -11.60
CA THR A 80 -9.30 1.08 -11.55
C THR A 80 -8.92 2.53 -11.81
N ASP A 81 -9.56 3.19 -12.80
CA ASP A 81 -9.25 4.59 -13.12
C ASP A 81 -9.65 5.55 -11.99
N ALA A 82 -10.74 5.25 -11.27
CA ALA A 82 -11.13 6.02 -10.08
C ALA A 82 -10.10 5.81 -8.95
N TYR A 83 -9.65 4.59 -8.75
CA TYR A 83 -8.59 4.28 -7.80
C TYR A 83 -7.31 5.06 -8.13
N VAL A 84 -6.85 5.01 -9.39
CA VAL A 84 -5.65 5.76 -9.83
C VAL A 84 -5.81 7.26 -9.55
N ARG A 85 -6.94 7.87 -9.95
CA ARG A 85 -7.19 9.30 -9.69
C ARG A 85 -7.14 9.66 -8.22
N THR A 86 -7.75 8.84 -7.38
CA THR A 86 -7.76 9.06 -5.92
C THR A 86 -6.36 8.98 -5.33
N VAL A 87 -5.58 7.96 -5.70
CA VAL A 87 -4.20 7.83 -5.23
C VAL A 87 -3.33 9.00 -5.68
N LEU A 88 -3.42 9.42 -6.94
CA LEU A 88 -2.68 10.59 -7.44
C LEU A 88 -3.04 11.86 -6.67
N LYS A 89 -4.32 12.04 -6.34
CA LYS A 89 -4.79 13.18 -5.55
C LYS A 89 -4.26 13.15 -4.11
N LEU A 90 -4.29 11.98 -3.46
CA LEU A 90 -3.82 11.83 -2.07
C LEU A 90 -2.30 11.99 -1.94
N THR A 91 -1.55 11.58 -2.94
CA THR A 91 -0.08 11.52 -2.85
C THR A 91 0.63 12.69 -3.53
N SER A 92 -0.08 13.47 -4.36
CA SER A 92 0.50 14.49 -5.25
C SER A 92 1.58 13.93 -6.20
N LEU A 93 1.61 12.61 -6.44
CA LEU A 93 2.50 11.98 -7.41
C LEU A 93 2.05 12.29 -8.85
N GLY A 94 3.00 12.43 -9.76
CA GLY A 94 2.70 12.61 -11.18
C GLY A 94 2.19 11.31 -11.82
N GLY A 95 1.13 11.42 -12.66
CA GLY A 95 0.52 10.23 -13.30
C GLY A 95 1.50 9.43 -14.16
N ASN A 96 2.43 10.11 -14.84
CA ASN A 96 3.50 9.50 -15.66
C ASN A 96 4.85 9.47 -14.96
N GLU A 97 4.89 9.78 -13.68
CA GLU A 97 6.12 9.79 -12.90
C GLU A 97 6.67 8.37 -12.74
N HIS A 98 7.96 8.18 -13.05
CA HIS A 98 8.66 6.95 -12.80
C HIS A 98 9.01 6.85 -11.31
N LEU A 99 8.40 5.89 -10.64
CA LEU A 99 8.67 5.65 -9.23
C LEU A 99 10.01 4.91 -9.02
N PRO A 100 10.67 5.10 -7.87
CA PRO A 100 11.93 4.44 -7.57
C PRO A 100 11.77 2.91 -7.46
N ARG A 101 12.89 2.20 -7.56
CA ARG A 101 12.90 0.76 -7.29
C ARG A 101 12.57 0.51 -5.82
N PRO A 102 11.65 -0.42 -5.50
CA PRO A 102 11.26 -0.67 -4.11
C PRO A 102 12.40 -1.01 -3.15
N PHE A 103 13.49 -1.56 -3.67
CA PHE A 103 14.68 -1.95 -2.90
C PHE A 103 15.88 -1.02 -3.09
N ALA A 104 15.66 0.21 -3.58
CA ALA A 104 16.75 1.16 -3.86
C ALA A 104 17.39 1.73 -2.59
N GLY A 105 16.63 1.86 -1.50
CA GLY A 105 17.05 2.50 -0.27
C GLY A 105 17.03 4.03 -0.31
N ILE A 106 16.78 4.63 -1.48
CA ILE A 106 16.72 6.08 -1.69
C ILE A 106 15.40 6.46 -2.36
N ALA A 107 14.90 7.65 -2.04
CA ALA A 107 13.65 8.23 -2.59
C ALA A 107 12.43 7.29 -2.49
N ILE A 108 12.43 6.38 -1.51
CA ILE A 108 11.33 5.41 -1.32
C ILE A 108 10.11 6.02 -0.64
N ASP A 109 10.22 7.24 -0.10
CA ASP A 109 9.13 8.05 0.43
C ASP A 109 7.94 8.11 -0.51
N LYS A 110 8.16 8.21 -1.82
CA LYS A 110 7.10 8.16 -2.84
C LYS A 110 6.31 6.85 -2.81
N LEU A 111 6.99 5.73 -2.60
CA LEU A 111 6.35 4.42 -2.47
C LEU A 111 5.68 4.25 -1.10
N VAL A 112 6.18 4.88 -0.06
CA VAL A 112 5.51 4.95 1.25
C VAL A 112 4.19 5.69 1.11
N HIS A 113 4.17 6.85 0.45
CA HIS A 113 2.95 7.59 0.16
C HIS A 113 1.97 6.79 -0.71
N LEU A 114 2.47 6.09 -1.72
CA LEU A 114 1.66 5.19 -2.54
C LEU A 114 0.99 4.11 -1.68
N LEU A 115 1.75 3.40 -0.84
CA LEU A 115 1.21 2.35 0.03
C LEU A 115 0.21 2.91 1.05
N ALA A 116 0.45 4.12 1.58
CA ALA A 116 -0.50 4.78 2.47
C ALA A 116 -1.82 5.10 1.76
N ALA A 117 -1.76 5.66 0.55
CA ALA A 117 -2.97 5.94 -0.23
C ALA A 117 -3.71 4.66 -0.65
N MET A 118 -2.98 3.61 -1.02
CA MET A 118 -3.58 2.29 -1.27
C MET A 118 -4.26 1.72 -0.02
N THR A 119 -3.67 1.89 1.17
CA THR A 119 -4.30 1.48 2.44
C THR A 119 -5.61 2.23 2.68
N THR A 120 -5.67 3.52 2.37
CA THR A 120 -6.93 4.29 2.42
C THR A 120 -7.99 3.65 1.53
N MET A 121 -7.63 3.30 0.30
CA MET A 121 -8.55 2.67 -0.65
C MET A 121 -9.02 1.28 -0.20
N GLU A 122 -8.11 0.45 0.31
CA GLU A 122 -8.37 -0.93 0.68
C GLU A 122 -9.08 -1.09 2.04
N CYS A 123 -8.79 -0.17 2.97
CA CYS A 123 -9.29 -0.26 4.35
C CYS A 123 -10.33 0.81 4.70
N GLY A 124 -10.60 1.78 3.83
CA GLY A 124 -11.54 2.85 4.10
C GLY A 124 -11.15 3.73 5.29
N ILE A 125 -9.87 3.81 5.64
CA ILE A 125 -9.38 4.70 6.70
C ILE A 125 -8.84 6.00 6.08
N PRO A 126 -8.99 7.16 6.76
CA PRO A 126 -8.42 8.41 6.27
C PRO A 126 -6.92 8.30 6.02
N TYR A 127 -6.44 8.92 4.95
CA TYR A 127 -5.01 8.93 4.60
C TYR A 127 -4.12 9.43 5.74
N THR A 128 -4.61 10.41 6.50
CA THR A 128 -3.91 10.99 7.67
C THR A 128 -3.84 10.07 8.89
N GLU A 129 -4.67 9.02 8.91
CA GLU A 129 -4.72 8.03 10.01
C GLU A 129 -3.93 6.75 9.69
N VAL A 130 -3.35 6.66 8.48
CA VAL A 130 -2.52 5.51 8.12
C VAL A 130 -1.24 5.50 8.96
N ASP A 131 -0.93 4.36 9.57
CA ASP A 131 0.31 4.18 10.33
C ASP A 131 1.51 4.08 9.39
N VAL A 132 2.07 5.25 9.06
CA VAL A 132 3.24 5.37 8.18
C VAL A 132 4.47 4.68 8.79
N GLN A 133 4.59 4.64 10.12
CA GLN A 133 5.69 3.94 10.77
C GLN A 133 5.64 2.43 10.48
N ALA A 134 4.45 1.83 10.50
CA ALA A 134 4.31 0.42 10.13
C ALA A 134 4.70 0.15 8.66
N ILE A 135 4.50 1.12 7.75
CA ILE A 135 4.98 1.00 6.35
C ILE A 135 6.51 0.98 6.31
N TRP A 136 7.19 1.85 7.06
CA TRP A 136 8.64 1.88 7.17
C TRP A 136 9.20 0.61 7.85
N ASP A 137 8.57 0.14 8.91
CA ASP A 137 8.96 -1.11 9.57
C ASP A 137 8.82 -2.29 8.60
N GLY A 138 7.74 -2.30 7.81
CA GLY A 138 7.55 -3.27 6.73
C GLY A 138 8.65 -3.22 5.67
N TYR A 139 9.12 -2.02 5.32
CA TYR A 139 10.26 -1.83 4.43
C TYR A 139 11.53 -2.44 5.01
N ALA A 140 11.86 -2.12 6.25
CA ALA A 140 13.05 -2.65 6.94
C ALA A 140 13.04 -4.18 6.99
N LEU A 141 11.88 -4.78 7.24
CA LEU A 141 11.70 -6.24 7.20
C LEU A 141 11.81 -6.83 5.79
N ALA A 142 11.36 -6.11 4.75
CA ALA A 142 11.40 -6.56 3.37
C ALA A 142 12.82 -6.52 2.77
N PHE A 143 13.61 -5.50 3.16
CA PHE A 143 14.91 -5.17 2.58
C PHE A 143 15.95 -4.86 3.66
N PRO A 144 16.37 -5.85 4.46
CA PRO A 144 17.36 -5.64 5.53
C PRO A 144 18.63 -4.97 4.98
N GLY A 145 19.12 -3.95 5.68
CA GLY A 145 20.34 -3.22 5.33
C GLY A 145 20.21 -2.24 4.15
N LYS A 146 18.98 -1.99 3.66
CA LYS A 146 18.73 -1.03 2.55
C LYS A 146 18.27 0.36 3.01
N LEU A 147 17.94 0.55 4.29
CA LEU A 147 17.60 1.86 4.82
C LEU A 147 18.84 2.75 4.85
N VAL A 148 18.83 3.81 4.07
CA VAL A 148 19.90 4.85 4.05
C VAL A 148 19.49 6.04 4.91
N GLN A 149 18.19 6.21 5.21
CA GLN A 149 17.66 7.26 6.08
C GLN A 149 16.71 6.65 7.09
N SER A 150 16.84 7.08 8.35
CA SER A 150 15.87 6.71 9.38
C SER A 150 14.50 7.30 9.04
N PRO A 151 13.40 6.59 9.35
CA PRO A 151 12.06 7.15 9.24
C PRO A 151 12.00 8.47 10.04
N PRO A 152 11.13 9.42 9.65
CA PRO A 152 10.94 10.61 10.43
C PRO A 152 10.55 10.19 11.86
N VAL A 153 11.35 10.61 12.83
CA VAL A 153 11.08 10.37 14.26
C VAL A 153 9.72 10.99 14.56
N ARG A 154 8.79 10.22 15.14
CA ARG A 154 7.57 10.81 15.69
C ARG A 154 7.99 11.93 16.63
N PRO A 155 7.40 13.14 16.55
CA PRO A 155 7.64 14.17 17.54
C PRO A 155 7.31 13.56 18.90
N SER A 156 8.26 13.57 19.84
CA SER A 156 7.96 13.25 21.23
C SER A 156 6.84 14.17 21.72
N GLU A 157 5.88 13.62 22.47
CA GLU A 157 4.82 14.41 23.10
C GLU A 157 5.48 15.60 23.81
N GLY A 158 5.23 16.82 23.34
CA GLY A 158 5.76 18.05 23.94
C GLY A 158 6.52 19.00 23.03
N SER A 159 6.88 18.62 21.81
CA SER A 159 7.48 19.58 20.86
C SER A 159 6.38 20.31 20.08
N PRO A 160 6.45 21.67 19.95
CA PRO A 160 5.48 22.40 19.15
C PRO A 160 5.56 21.91 17.70
N ILE A 161 4.46 21.32 17.23
CA ILE A 161 4.28 20.92 15.85
C ILE A 161 4.39 22.19 15.01
N VAL A 162 5.47 22.31 14.25
CA VAL A 162 5.47 23.21 13.10
C VAL A 162 4.53 22.57 12.09
N GLN A 163 3.25 22.94 12.23
CA GLN A 163 2.22 22.62 11.26
C GLN A 163 2.58 23.35 9.95
N THR A 164 3.23 22.66 9.03
CA THR A 164 2.97 22.98 7.65
C THR A 164 1.55 22.48 7.38
N PRO A 165 0.60 23.37 7.09
CA PRO A 165 -0.78 22.95 6.89
C PRO A 165 -0.88 22.28 5.52
N PHE A 166 -0.65 20.98 5.47
CA PHE A 166 -1.11 20.20 4.33
C PHE A 166 -2.60 19.90 4.56
N ARG A 167 -3.39 20.94 4.38
CA ARG A 167 -4.84 20.83 4.38
C ARG A 167 -5.24 20.37 2.99
N ILE A 168 -5.50 19.07 2.85
CA ILE A 168 -6.19 18.57 1.67
C ILE A 168 -7.68 18.82 1.95
N ASP A 169 -8.26 19.79 1.26
CA ASP A 169 -9.71 19.87 1.16
C ASP A 169 -10.15 18.70 0.26
N LEU A 170 -10.51 17.58 0.89
CA LEU A 170 -11.11 16.45 0.20
C LEU A 170 -12.47 16.93 -0.34
N PRO A 171 -12.81 16.66 -1.63
CA PRO A 171 -14.18 16.87 -2.09
C PRO A 171 -15.13 16.00 -1.23
N ALA A 172 -16.33 16.53 -1.00
CA ALA A 172 -17.35 15.88 -0.18
C ALA A 172 -17.76 14.46 -0.67
N ASP A 173 -17.43 14.13 -1.92
CA ASP A 173 -17.68 12.84 -2.55
C ASP A 173 -16.66 11.73 -2.20
N VAL A 174 -15.58 12.07 -1.49
CA VAL A 174 -14.56 11.09 -1.03
C VAL A 174 -14.83 10.62 0.41
N GLU A 175 -15.75 11.26 1.13
CA GLU A 175 -16.06 10.87 2.53
C GLU A 175 -16.83 9.54 2.65
N ASP A 176 -17.36 8.99 1.55
CA ASP A 176 -18.16 7.75 1.59
C ASP A 176 -17.45 6.54 0.99
N CYS A 177 -16.22 6.30 1.44
CA CYS A 177 -15.52 5.04 1.12
C CYS A 177 -16.11 3.80 1.83
N ARG A 178 -17.19 3.95 2.60
CA ARG A 178 -17.82 2.87 3.38
C ARG A 178 -18.57 1.85 2.55
N HIS A 179 -18.83 2.12 1.26
CA HIS A 179 -19.49 1.21 0.32
C HIS A 179 -18.54 0.32 -0.47
N LEU A 180 -17.22 0.40 -0.25
CA LEU A 180 -16.25 -0.37 -1.03
C LEU A 180 -16.18 -1.85 -0.62
N ASP A 181 -16.69 -2.21 0.55
CA ASP A 181 -16.71 -3.61 1.03
C ASP A 181 -17.63 -4.54 0.19
N GLU A 182 -18.58 -3.99 -0.57
CA GLU A 182 -19.53 -4.77 -1.40
C GLU A 182 -19.06 -4.96 -2.85
N TYR A 183 -18.03 -4.23 -3.31
CA TYR A 183 -17.62 -4.20 -4.71
C TYR A 183 -16.31 -4.92 -5.02
N TRP A 184 -15.61 -5.47 -4.01
CA TRP A 184 -14.28 -6.05 -4.21
C TRP A 184 -14.32 -7.58 -4.23
N ASP A 185 -14.76 -8.15 -5.37
CA ASP A 185 -14.59 -9.58 -5.65
C ASP A 185 -13.25 -9.79 -6.40
N TRP A 186 -12.26 -10.27 -5.68
CA TRP A 186 -10.91 -10.46 -6.16
C TRP A 186 -10.69 -11.92 -6.59
N SER A 187 -10.52 -12.18 -7.89
CA SER A 187 -10.19 -13.52 -8.39
C SER A 187 -8.70 -13.87 -8.21
N PRO A 188 -8.38 -15.11 -7.72
CA PRO A 188 -7.00 -15.54 -7.44
C PRO A 188 -6.11 -15.75 -8.68
N ASP A 189 -6.68 -15.79 -9.89
CA ASP A 189 -5.98 -16.20 -11.10
C ASP A 189 -5.07 -15.13 -11.72
N ALA A 190 -5.09 -13.89 -11.23
CA ALA A 190 -4.22 -12.81 -11.70
C ALA A 190 -2.74 -12.99 -11.31
N TYR A 191 -2.39 -14.01 -10.51
CA TYR A 191 -1.05 -14.23 -9.96
C TYR A 191 -0.33 -15.46 -10.51
N ARG A 192 -0.72 -15.98 -11.67
CA ARG A 192 0.09 -17.02 -12.31
C ARG A 192 1.33 -16.41 -12.95
N PRO A 193 2.55 -16.99 -12.67
CA PRO A 193 3.83 -16.53 -13.20
C PRO A 193 3.93 -16.69 -14.71
#